data_6f8e89e35819df7e480bb7c59d4e4927
#
_entry.id   6f8e89e35819df7e480bb7c59d4e4927
#
_cell.length_a   1.000
_cell.length_b   1.000
_cell.length_c   1.000
_cell.angle_alpha   90.00
_cell.angle_beta   90.00
_cell.angle_gamma   90.00
#
_symmetry.space_group_name_H-M   'P 1'
#
loop_
_entity.id
_entity.type
_entity.pdbx_description
1 polymer ?
#
loop_
_entity_poly.entity_id
_entity_poly.type
_entity_poly.pdbx_seq_one_letter_code
_entity_poly.pdbx_strand_id
1 'polypeptide(L)'
;MRKIWLSVALASSSLFLTACNDDNDNSAVIIDDGIPKHNISQPVVKAELYLEQDSNANMVLQSVSASQTLMTYKMLGVNGQETQATALLFEPNQPKPAGGWPIVVWAHGTTGVADICAPSRQGLKGNEYFIARLLAEGYAVVAPDYEGLGEPSGQELHPFLNLKSQAYSITDAVVAAHQHFNNSTETRWTVVGHSQGGQAALGAAQYASRAQLNYKGAVAIAPASSLSMILSGGEQQAAVEPDLSKKIEILAPLDTFTALITAGLRNSHPTLQYSEVFKNPTDLLAAEAESLCNADLGAAFGGEMMKYAQTYGNLAAYPRTQTDFMTTVPEIKDFLTQESQPLTVKISTPVFIYQGSADPTIPKQVTDFLVQSARQQGTRIHYVTDQDLPIDQKWDHGSVYVDNWDEIVADVKSIMPTQ
;
A
#
# COMPACT_ATOMS: atom_id res chain seq x y z
N MET A 1 -18.33 63.28 -9.00
CA MET A 1 -17.38 62.28 -9.39
C MET A 1 -16.30 62.21 -8.30
N ARG A 2 -16.46 61.35 -7.30
CA ARG A 2 -15.46 61.11 -6.24
C ARG A 2 -15.04 59.64 -6.31
N LYS A 3 -13.76 59.40 -6.61
CA LYS A 3 -13.14 58.08 -6.57
C LYS A 3 -12.81 57.74 -5.11
N ILE A 4 -13.37 56.65 -4.63
CA ILE A 4 -13.03 56.07 -3.32
C ILE A 4 -11.98 54.98 -3.57
N TRP A 5 -10.79 55.15 -2.99
CA TRP A 5 -9.74 54.14 -2.96
C TRP A 5 -9.94 53.32 -1.67
N LEU A 6 -10.16 52.02 -1.79
CA LEU A 6 -10.09 51.11 -0.68
C LEU A 6 -8.64 50.60 -0.54
N SER A 7 -7.99 50.98 0.54
CA SER A 7 -6.68 50.49 0.92
C SER A 7 -6.86 49.21 1.73
N VAL A 8 -6.37 48.11 1.23
CA VAL A 8 -6.26 46.85 1.99
C VAL A 8 -4.96 46.91 2.79
N ALA A 9 -5.07 46.93 4.12
CA ALA A 9 -3.93 46.85 5.02
C ALA A 9 -3.57 45.38 5.23
N LEU A 10 -2.39 44.97 4.73
CA LEU A 10 -1.75 43.73 5.14
C LEU A 10 -1.16 43.92 6.56
N ALA A 11 -1.69 43.20 7.53
CA ALA A 11 -1.09 43.08 8.85
C ALA A 11 0.00 42.00 8.80
N SER A 12 1.25 42.42 8.70
CA SER A 12 2.43 41.57 8.91
C SER A 12 2.68 41.46 10.42
N SER A 13 2.37 40.32 11.00
CA SER A 13 2.78 39.97 12.37
C SER A 13 4.26 39.59 12.40
N SER A 14 5.12 40.53 12.77
CA SER A 14 6.50 40.30 13.10
C SER A 14 6.61 39.65 14.49
N LEU A 15 7.00 38.38 14.53
CA LEU A 15 7.42 37.70 15.75
C LEU A 15 8.80 38.24 16.17
N PHE A 16 8.86 39.00 17.26
CA PHE A 16 10.11 39.33 17.92
C PHE A 16 10.64 38.11 18.67
N LEU A 17 11.77 37.58 18.20
CA LEU A 17 12.58 36.63 18.94
C LEU A 17 13.42 37.43 19.94
N THR A 18 13.05 37.41 21.22
CA THR A 18 13.95 37.82 22.33
C THR A 18 14.88 36.65 22.63
N ALA A 19 16.15 36.77 22.19
CA ALA A 19 17.19 35.89 22.68
C ALA A 19 17.55 36.28 24.11
N CYS A 20 17.23 35.44 25.09
CA CYS A 20 17.92 35.38 26.36
C CYS A 20 18.95 34.27 26.28
N ASN A 21 20.20 34.68 26.48
CA ASN A 21 21.35 33.80 26.61
C ASN A 21 21.36 33.33 28.06
N ASP A 22 21.35 32.03 28.34
CA ASP A 22 22.25 31.33 29.24
C ASP A 22 21.90 29.85 29.37
N ASP A 23 22.99 29.06 29.40
CA ASP A 23 23.12 27.67 29.85
C ASP A 23 22.57 26.53 29.00
N ASN A 24 23.54 25.81 28.44
CA ASN A 24 23.59 24.39 28.07
C ASN A 24 22.32 23.53 28.34
N ASP A 25 21.28 23.73 27.54
CA ASP A 25 20.26 22.74 27.35
C ASP A 25 20.16 22.40 25.86
N ASN A 26 20.77 21.26 25.49
CA ASN A 26 20.58 20.62 24.20
C ASN A 26 19.17 20.00 24.15
N SER A 27 18.14 20.82 24.38
CA SER A 27 16.75 20.45 24.10
C SER A 27 16.60 20.45 22.58
N ALA A 28 16.71 19.29 21.98
CA ALA A 28 16.34 19.12 20.59
C ALA A 28 14.93 19.67 20.41
N VAL A 29 14.77 20.67 19.55
CA VAL A 29 13.44 21.19 19.17
C VAL A 29 12.71 20.02 18.53
N ILE A 30 11.76 19.43 19.25
CA ILE A 30 10.88 18.41 18.70
C ILE A 30 9.96 19.12 17.73
N ILE A 31 10.25 19.01 16.43
CA ILE A 31 9.34 19.47 15.38
C ILE A 31 8.19 18.47 15.38
N ASP A 32 7.00 18.91 15.78
CA ASP A 32 5.78 18.14 15.62
C ASP A 32 5.51 17.98 14.13
N ASP A 33 5.58 16.75 13.63
CA ASP A 33 5.34 16.40 12.23
C ASP A 33 3.84 16.25 11.91
N GLY A 34 2.95 16.52 12.88
CA GLY A 34 1.50 16.40 12.75
C GLY A 34 1.01 14.94 12.60
N ILE A 35 1.91 13.95 12.76
CA ILE A 35 1.56 12.53 12.68
C ILE A 35 1.19 12.03 14.09
N PRO A 36 -0.03 11.50 14.31
CA PRO A 36 -0.42 10.94 15.59
C PRO A 36 0.51 9.80 15.99
N LYS A 37 1.21 9.94 17.11
CA LYS A 37 2.11 8.90 17.62
C LYS A 37 1.29 7.73 18.16
N HIS A 38 1.82 6.51 18.01
CA HIS A 38 1.19 5.33 18.57
C HIS A 38 1.14 5.44 20.11
N ASN A 39 -0.07 5.46 20.64
CA ASN A 39 -0.34 5.57 22.08
C ASN A 39 -1.38 4.53 22.56
N ILE A 40 -1.62 3.50 21.73
CA ILE A 40 -2.58 2.45 22.04
C ILE A 40 -1.99 1.52 23.10
N SER A 41 -2.65 1.45 24.24
CA SER A 41 -2.25 0.54 25.31
C SER A 41 -2.65 -0.89 24.97
N GLN A 42 -1.76 -1.85 25.27
CA GLN A 42 -2.01 -3.27 24.97
C GLN A 42 -2.43 -3.48 23.51
N PRO A 43 -1.55 -3.17 22.54
CA PRO A 43 -1.90 -3.24 21.12
C PRO A 43 -2.15 -4.67 20.64
N VAL A 44 -1.63 -5.69 21.30
CA VAL A 44 -1.90 -7.11 20.97
C VAL A 44 -3.21 -7.53 21.62
N VAL A 45 -4.19 -7.90 20.81
CA VAL A 45 -5.50 -8.41 21.27
C VAL A 45 -5.45 -9.93 21.43
N LYS A 46 -4.89 -10.63 20.43
CA LYS A 46 -4.83 -12.08 20.37
C LYS A 46 -3.63 -12.50 19.53
N ALA A 47 -3.06 -13.66 19.84
CA ALA A 47 -2.01 -14.29 19.06
C ALA A 47 -2.25 -15.80 19.04
N GLU A 48 -2.28 -16.38 17.84
CA GLU A 48 -2.60 -17.80 17.60
C GLU A 48 -1.57 -18.41 16.66
N LEU A 49 -1.44 -19.73 16.71
CA LEU A 49 -0.63 -20.44 15.73
C LEU A 49 -1.19 -20.22 14.32
N TYR A 50 -0.33 -19.81 13.41
CA TYR A 50 -0.62 -19.79 11.98
C TYR A 50 0.01 -20.99 11.30
N LEU A 51 -0.73 -21.59 10.36
CA LEU A 51 -0.21 -22.60 9.46
C LEU A 51 -0.62 -22.21 8.04
N GLU A 52 0.34 -22.06 7.14
CA GLU A 52 0.07 -21.81 5.74
C GLU A 52 -0.76 -22.94 5.13
N GLN A 53 -1.75 -22.58 4.31
CA GLN A 53 -2.74 -23.52 3.78
C GLN A 53 -2.13 -24.48 2.76
N ASP A 54 -1.22 -23.99 1.91
CA ASP A 54 -0.44 -24.85 1.01
C ASP A 54 0.63 -25.60 1.81
N SER A 55 0.62 -26.91 1.69
CA SER A 55 1.52 -27.77 2.47
C SER A 55 2.99 -27.59 2.10
N ASN A 56 3.31 -27.29 0.84
CA ASN A 56 4.69 -27.05 0.40
C ASN A 56 5.18 -25.69 0.92
N ALA A 57 4.35 -24.65 0.78
CA ALA A 57 4.60 -23.33 1.33
C ALA A 57 4.81 -23.37 2.85
N ASN A 58 3.96 -24.13 3.55
CA ASN A 58 4.09 -24.33 4.99
C ASN A 58 5.42 -25.03 5.37
N MET A 59 5.83 -26.05 4.63
CA MET A 59 7.14 -26.70 4.86
C MET A 59 8.31 -25.73 4.62
N VAL A 60 8.23 -24.88 3.60
CA VAL A 60 9.25 -23.84 3.34
C VAL A 60 9.38 -22.90 4.54
N LEU A 61 8.26 -22.35 5.00
CA LEU A 61 8.26 -21.45 6.17
C LEU A 61 8.76 -22.15 7.43
N GLN A 62 8.30 -23.37 7.72
CA GLN A 62 8.74 -24.15 8.88
C GLN A 62 10.24 -24.46 8.87
N SER A 63 10.84 -24.55 7.69
CA SER A 63 12.28 -24.83 7.58
C SER A 63 13.17 -23.69 8.06
N VAL A 64 12.65 -22.45 8.08
CA VAL A 64 13.39 -21.21 8.39
C VAL A 64 12.80 -20.41 9.54
N SER A 65 11.60 -20.75 10.03
CA SER A 65 10.96 -20.07 11.16
C SER A 65 10.91 -20.93 12.41
N ALA A 66 11.11 -20.31 13.58
CA ALA A 66 10.88 -20.92 14.90
C ALA A 66 9.41 -20.83 15.31
N SER A 67 8.71 -19.77 14.87
CA SER A 67 7.28 -19.59 15.12
C SER A 67 6.59 -18.89 13.94
N GLN A 68 5.33 -19.23 13.75
CA GLN A 68 4.42 -18.60 12.80
C GLN A 68 3.13 -18.26 13.56
N THR A 69 2.76 -16.99 13.61
CA THR A 69 1.67 -16.50 14.45
C THR A 69 0.72 -15.63 13.65
N LEU A 70 -0.57 -15.83 13.81
CA LEU A 70 -1.61 -14.87 13.44
C LEU A 70 -1.88 -13.99 14.66
N MET A 71 -1.53 -12.72 14.54
CA MET A 71 -1.76 -11.70 15.57
C MET A 71 -2.94 -10.83 15.19
N THR A 72 -3.91 -10.65 16.09
CA THR A 72 -4.89 -9.56 16.03
C THR A 72 -4.37 -8.41 16.88
N TYR A 73 -4.31 -7.21 16.29
CA TYR A 73 -3.77 -6.02 16.94
C TYR A 73 -4.69 -4.82 16.77
N LYS A 74 -4.53 -3.84 17.68
CA LYS A 74 -5.23 -2.57 17.63
C LYS A 74 -4.43 -1.56 16.82
N MET A 75 -5.13 -0.77 16.01
CA MET A 75 -4.55 0.30 15.20
C MET A 75 -5.47 1.52 15.18
N LEU A 76 -4.96 2.63 14.69
CA LEU A 76 -5.76 3.80 14.34
C LEU A 76 -6.27 3.63 12.92
N GLY A 77 -7.59 3.52 12.76
CA GLY A 77 -8.23 3.35 11.47
C GLY A 77 -8.33 4.66 10.67
N VAL A 78 -8.78 4.53 9.41
CA VAL A 78 -8.95 5.65 8.47
C VAL A 78 -9.86 6.74 9.03
N ASN A 79 -10.86 6.36 9.82
CA ASN A 79 -11.82 7.25 10.47
C ASN A 79 -11.29 7.95 11.73
N GLY A 80 -10.01 7.73 12.09
CA GLY A 80 -9.40 8.31 13.29
C GLY A 80 -9.87 7.68 14.59
N GLN A 81 -10.48 6.50 14.55
CA GLN A 81 -10.90 5.72 15.72
C GLN A 81 -9.99 4.49 15.86
N GLU A 82 -9.89 3.96 17.10
CA GLU A 82 -9.23 2.68 17.33
C GLU A 82 -10.05 1.57 16.67
N THR A 83 -9.40 0.77 15.84
CA THR A 83 -9.94 -0.44 15.22
C THR A 83 -8.98 -1.60 15.41
N GLN A 84 -9.29 -2.77 14.86
CA GLN A 84 -8.47 -3.96 14.91
C GLN A 84 -8.14 -4.44 13.50
N ALA A 85 -6.96 -5.03 13.36
CA ALA A 85 -6.53 -5.68 12.14
C ALA A 85 -5.71 -6.93 12.47
N THR A 86 -5.40 -7.74 11.48
CA THR A 86 -4.57 -8.93 11.62
C THR A 86 -3.22 -8.77 10.92
N ALA A 87 -2.23 -9.50 11.42
CA ALA A 87 -0.90 -9.62 10.83
C ALA A 87 -0.34 -11.02 11.04
N LEU A 88 0.37 -11.53 10.04
CA LEU A 88 1.19 -12.72 10.21
C LEU A 88 2.56 -12.30 10.74
N LEU A 89 3.04 -13.04 11.74
CA LEU A 89 4.34 -12.85 12.35
C LEU A 89 5.17 -14.11 12.17
N PHE A 90 6.43 -13.93 11.77
CA PHE A 90 7.38 -15.02 11.59
C PHE A 90 8.67 -14.71 12.35
N GLU A 91 9.06 -15.60 13.25
CA GLU A 91 10.33 -15.54 13.97
C GLU A 91 11.35 -16.41 13.27
N PRO A 92 12.59 -15.94 12.96
CA PRO A 92 13.60 -16.81 12.36
C PRO A 92 14.05 -17.91 13.33
N ASN A 93 14.41 -19.07 12.79
CA ASN A 93 14.94 -20.19 13.59
C ASN A 93 16.45 -20.06 13.89
N GLN A 94 17.09 -19.01 13.43
CA GLN A 94 18.50 -18.72 13.68
C GLN A 94 18.72 -18.24 15.12
N PRO A 95 19.94 -18.34 15.66
CA PRO A 95 20.28 -17.79 16.97
C PRO A 95 19.97 -16.30 17.03
N LYS A 96 19.23 -15.88 18.06
CA LYS A 96 18.87 -14.50 18.26
C LYS A 96 20.11 -13.64 18.53
N PRO A 97 20.34 -12.53 17.79
CA PRO A 97 21.38 -11.57 18.10
C PRO A 97 21.21 -10.96 19.50
N ALA A 98 22.28 -10.42 20.09
CA ALA A 98 22.22 -9.82 21.42
C ALA A 98 21.19 -8.67 21.54
N GLY A 99 20.95 -7.93 20.45
CA GLY A 99 19.96 -6.85 20.36
C GLY A 99 18.56 -7.31 19.96
N GLY A 100 18.35 -8.60 19.64
CA GLY A 100 17.15 -9.12 19.00
C GLY A 100 17.23 -9.13 17.47
N TRP A 101 16.21 -9.68 16.82
CA TRP A 101 16.13 -9.64 15.36
C TRP A 101 15.59 -8.29 14.86
N PRO A 102 16.19 -7.68 13.83
CA PRO A 102 15.58 -6.53 13.16
C PRO A 102 14.30 -6.96 12.43
N ILE A 103 13.32 -6.04 12.32
CA ILE A 103 12.00 -6.35 11.74
C ILE A 103 11.96 -5.90 10.28
N VAL A 104 11.55 -6.80 9.39
CA VAL A 104 11.12 -6.46 8.02
C VAL A 104 9.61 -6.62 7.91
N VAL A 105 8.93 -5.58 7.47
CA VAL A 105 7.52 -5.68 7.11
C VAL A 105 7.41 -6.13 5.66
N TRP A 106 6.61 -7.17 5.41
CA TRP A 106 6.14 -7.51 4.08
C TRP A 106 4.74 -6.93 3.87
N ALA A 107 4.65 -5.95 2.98
CA ALA A 107 3.40 -5.29 2.59
C ALA A 107 2.87 -5.94 1.29
N HIS A 108 1.73 -6.65 1.39
CA HIS A 108 1.19 -7.43 0.28
C HIS A 108 0.51 -6.58 -0.79
N GLY A 109 0.41 -7.13 -2.01
CA GLY A 109 -0.33 -6.54 -3.13
C GLY A 109 -1.85 -6.71 -3.00
N THR A 110 -2.59 -6.29 -4.03
CA THR A 110 -4.05 -6.28 -4.04
C THR A 110 -4.64 -7.69 -3.91
N THR A 111 -5.48 -7.88 -2.90
CA THR A 111 -6.23 -9.12 -2.66
C THR A 111 -7.74 -8.93 -2.73
N GLY A 112 -8.23 -7.73 -2.40
CA GLY A 112 -9.64 -7.37 -2.34
C GLY A 112 -9.91 -6.39 -1.20
N VAL A 113 -11.18 -6.19 -0.86
CA VAL A 113 -11.60 -5.32 0.27
C VAL A 113 -12.43 -6.05 1.32
N ALA A 114 -12.88 -7.27 1.02
CA ALA A 114 -13.64 -8.11 1.95
C ALA A 114 -12.71 -8.87 2.90
N ASP A 115 -13.13 -9.12 4.13
CA ASP A 115 -12.38 -9.86 5.15
C ASP A 115 -11.77 -11.16 4.66
N ILE A 116 -12.52 -11.91 3.85
CA ILE A 116 -12.10 -13.20 3.31
C ILE A 116 -10.87 -13.08 2.40
N CYS A 117 -10.57 -11.88 1.88
CA CYS A 117 -9.47 -11.65 0.96
C CYS A 117 -8.12 -11.43 1.66
N ALA A 118 -8.09 -11.41 2.99
CA ALA A 118 -6.87 -11.29 3.77
C ALA A 118 -5.86 -12.42 3.44
N PRO A 119 -4.56 -12.11 3.29
CA PRO A 119 -3.52 -13.12 3.15
C PRO A 119 -3.52 -14.16 4.27
N SER A 120 -3.81 -13.75 5.50
CA SER A 120 -3.96 -14.67 6.64
C SER A 120 -5.07 -15.72 6.46
N ARG A 121 -6.06 -15.45 5.59
CA ARG A 121 -7.18 -16.34 5.26
C ARG A 121 -7.04 -17.05 3.92
N GLN A 122 -6.37 -16.43 2.95
CA GLN A 122 -6.23 -16.95 1.58
C GLN A 122 -4.89 -17.65 1.33
N GLY A 123 -3.96 -17.60 2.32
CA GLY A 123 -2.59 -18.01 2.15
C GLY A 123 -1.73 -16.95 1.45
N LEU A 124 -0.42 -17.14 1.52
CA LEU A 124 0.58 -16.17 1.03
C LEU A 124 0.78 -16.20 -0.49
N LYS A 125 0.29 -17.26 -1.18
CA LYS A 125 0.22 -17.37 -2.66
C LYS A 125 1.54 -17.06 -3.38
N GLY A 126 2.65 -17.66 -2.92
CA GLY A 126 3.99 -17.50 -3.49
C GLY A 126 4.89 -16.53 -2.71
N ASN A 127 4.31 -15.63 -1.91
CA ASN A 127 5.10 -14.69 -1.10
C ASN A 127 5.85 -15.36 0.06
N GLU A 128 5.46 -16.57 0.46
CA GLU A 128 6.17 -17.37 1.46
C GLU A 128 7.63 -17.61 1.09
N TYR A 129 7.95 -17.72 -0.20
CA TYR A 129 9.34 -17.90 -0.66
C TYR A 129 10.20 -16.65 -0.42
N PHE A 130 9.62 -15.47 -0.62
CA PHE A 130 10.31 -14.21 -0.32
C PHE A 130 10.44 -14.00 1.20
N ILE A 131 9.39 -14.27 1.97
CA ILE A 131 9.41 -14.23 3.43
C ILE A 131 10.47 -15.19 3.98
N ALA A 132 10.55 -16.39 3.42
CA ALA A 132 11.57 -17.37 3.81
C ALA A 132 13.01 -16.88 3.58
N ARG A 133 13.26 -16.13 2.49
CA ARG A 133 14.58 -15.51 2.24
C ARG A 133 14.93 -14.48 3.33
N LEU A 134 13.97 -13.63 3.72
CA LEU A 134 14.17 -12.65 4.79
C LEU A 134 14.45 -13.34 6.14
N LEU A 135 13.70 -14.38 6.46
CA LEU A 135 13.92 -15.19 7.67
C LEU A 135 15.31 -15.85 7.66
N ALA A 136 15.73 -16.40 6.51
CA ALA A 136 17.06 -17.00 6.35
C ALA A 136 18.20 -16.00 6.54
N GLU A 137 17.98 -14.71 6.31
CA GLU A 137 18.92 -13.63 6.58
C GLU A 137 18.86 -13.12 8.04
N GLY A 138 18.00 -13.68 8.88
CA GLY A 138 17.91 -13.35 10.31
C GLY A 138 16.98 -12.15 10.62
N TYR A 139 16.03 -11.84 9.76
CA TYR A 139 14.99 -10.86 10.03
C TYR A 139 13.73 -11.51 10.61
N ALA A 140 13.15 -10.93 11.65
CA ALA A 140 11.74 -11.20 11.97
C ALA A 140 10.86 -10.54 10.92
N VAL A 141 9.81 -11.25 10.45
CA VAL A 141 8.91 -10.72 9.42
C VAL A 141 7.54 -10.46 10.01
N VAL A 142 6.99 -9.28 9.70
CA VAL A 142 5.63 -8.85 10.02
C VAL A 142 4.90 -8.61 8.70
N ALA A 143 3.81 -9.32 8.48
CA ALA A 143 3.00 -9.21 7.26
C ALA A 143 1.56 -8.86 7.64
N PRO A 144 1.22 -7.54 7.75
CA PRO A 144 -0.14 -7.11 8.07
C PRO A 144 -1.09 -7.38 6.92
N ASP A 145 -2.32 -7.80 7.25
CA ASP A 145 -3.42 -7.92 6.29
C ASP A 145 -4.00 -6.55 5.87
N TYR A 146 -3.73 -5.48 6.63
CA TYR A 146 -4.28 -4.13 6.60
C TYR A 146 -5.66 -4.00 7.28
N GLU A 147 -6.05 -2.74 7.57
CA GLU A 147 -7.37 -2.36 8.09
C GLU A 147 -8.49 -2.95 7.23
N GLY A 148 -9.50 -3.52 7.86
CA GLY A 148 -10.69 -4.04 7.18
C GLY A 148 -10.48 -5.37 6.45
N LEU A 149 -9.30 -6.02 6.56
CA LEU A 149 -9.07 -7.38 6.07
C LEU A 149 -8.85 -8.34 7.25
N GLY A 150 -9.38 -9.57 7.14
CA GLY A 150 -9.19 -10.61 8.14
C GLY A 150 -10.15 -10.52 9.32
N GLU A 151 -9.62 -10.40 10.52
CA GLU A 151 -10.40 -10.27 11.76
C GLU A 151 -10.24 -8.87 12.37
N PRO A 152 -11.28 -8.30 13.02
CA PRO A 152 -12.62 -8.86 13.21
C PRO A 152 -13.50 -8.73 11.96
N SER A 153 -14.11 -9.84 11.55
CA SER A 153 -14.92 -9.89 10.32
C SER A 153 -16.21 -9.06 10.42
N GLY A 154 -16.63 -8.49 9.28
CA GLY A 154 -17.92 -7.85 9.09
C GLY A 154 -18.04 -6.49 9.80
N GLN A 155 -16.95 -5.89 10.23
CA GLN A 155 -16.97 -4.59 10.88
C GLN A 155 -16.75 -3.44 9.89
N GLU A 156 -15.78 -3.60 8.99
CA GLU A 156 -15.41 -2.54 8.02
C GLU A 156 -14.81 -3.16 6.76
N LEU A 157 -14.92 -2.45 5.65
CA LEU A 157 -14.25 -2.81 4.40
C LEU A 157 -12.83 -2.26 4.40
N HIS A 158 -11.90 -2.96 3.75
CA HIS A 158 -10.53 -2.44 3.59
C HIS A 158 -10.52 -1.11 2.83
N PRO A 159 -9.96 -0.01 3.41
CA PRO A 159 -9.78 1.27 2.72
C PRO A 159 -8.71 1.16 1.61
N PHE A 160 -9.06 0.46 0.54
CA PHE A 160 -8.14 0.06 -0.53
C PHE A 160 -7.39 1.25 -1.12
N LEU A 161 -6.06 1.17 -1.13
CA LEU A 161 -5.14 2.23 -1.60
C LEU A 161 -5.26 3.58 -0.86
N ASN A 162 -5.94 3.64 0.30
CA ASN A 162 -5.82 4.79 1.19
C ASN A 162 -4.43 4.74 1.86
N LEU A 163 -3.58 5.69 1.51
CA LEU A 163 -2.17 5.71 1.91
C LEU A 163 -2.01 5.70 3.44
N LYS A 164 -2.84 6.50 4.12
CA LYS A 164 -2.78 6.68 5.57
C LYS A 164 -3.23 5.42 6.31
N SER A 165 -4.34 4.82 5.90
CA SER A 165 -4.85 3.56 6.47
C SER A 165 -3.79 2.44 6.38
N GLN A 166 -3.21 2.23 5.19
CA GLN A 166 -2.18 1.21 4.97
C GLN A 166 -0.91 1.49 5.80
N ALA A 167 -0.48 2.76 5.83
CA ALA A 167 0.69 3.16 6.62
C ALA A 167 0.48 2.94 8.13
N TYR A 168 -0.72 3.21 8.63
CA TYR A 168 -1.07 2.99 10.04
C TYR A 168 -1.21 1.50 10.35
N SER A 169 -1.77 0.70 9.43
CA SER A 169 -1.77 -0.76 9.55
C SER A 169 -0.35 -1.30 9.73
N ILE A 170 0.60 -0.81 8.92
CA ILE A 170 2.02 -1.22 9.01
C ILE A 170 2.67 -0.74 10.32
N THR A 171 2.59 0.54 10.63
CA THR A 171 3.28 1.12 11.80
C THR A 171 2.77 0.55 13.11
N ASP A 172 1.46 0.35 13.24
CA ASP A 172 0.86 -0.19 14.44
C ASP A 172 1.09 -1.71 14.57
N ALA A 173 1.12 -2.46 13.44
CA ALA A 173 1.52 -3.86 13.43
C ALA A 173 2.97 -4.06 13.92
N VAL A 174 3.90 -3.19 13.49
CA VAL A 174 5.31 -3.26 13.94
C VAL A 174 5.41 -3.04 15.45
N VAL A 175 4.68 -2.07 16.00
CA VAL A 175 4.66 -1.81 17.45
C VAL A 175 4.07 -3.00 18.21
N ALA A 176 2.95 -3.53 17.73
CA ALA A 176 2.30 -4.70 18.34
C ALA A 176 3.20 -5.95 18.27
N ALA A 177 3.84 -6.18 17.13
CA ALA A 177 4.77 -7.29 16.93
C ALA A 177 5.99 -7.17 17.84
N HIS A 178 6.59 -5.98 17.98
CA HIS A 178 7.71 -5.76 18.89
C HIS A 178 7.32 -6.09 20.35
N GLN A 179 6.10 -5.71 20.77
CA GLN A 179 5.58 -6.10 22.08
C GLN A 179 5.31 -7.59 22.18
N HIS A 180 4.73 -8.24 21.15
CA HIS A 180 4.43 -9.67 21.13
C HIS A 180 5.71 -10.51 21.30
N PHE A 181 6.78 -10.13 20.62
CA PHE A 181 8.07 -10.80 20.71
C PHE A 181 8.82 -10.55 22.03
N ASN A 182 8.21 -9.88 23.02
CA ASN A 182 8.79 -9.63 24.35
C ASN A 182 10.23 -9.11 24.30
N ASN A 183 10.51 -8.13 23.44
CA ASN A 183 11.83 -7.57 23.19
C ASN A 183 12.84 -8.61 22.60
N SER A 184 12.37 -9.67 21.97
CA SER A 184 13.20 -10.54 21.14
C SER A 184 13.59 -9.91 19.79
N THR A 185 12.92 -8.82 19.42
CA THR A 185 13.25 -8.01 18.24
C THR A 185 13.94 -6.71 18.65
N GLU A 186 14.73 -6.16 17.73
CA GLU A 186 15.27 -4.82 17.85
C GLU A 186 14.16 -3.76 17.61
N THR A 187 14.47 -2.50 17.92
CA THR A 187 13.61 -1.37 17.52
C THR A 187 13.78 -1.00 16.05
N ARG A 188 14.82 -1.51 15.36
CA ARG A 188 15.07 -1.25 13.93
C ARG A 188 14.07 -2.00 13.07
N TRP A 189 13.47 -1.28 12.12
CA TRP A 189 12.54 -1.87 11.16
C TRP A 189 12.61 -1.20 9.79
N THR A 190 12.25 -1.95 8.77
CA THR A 190 12.11 -1.52 7.38
C THR A 190 10.87 -2.16 6.75
N VAL A 191 10.48 -1.70 5.57
CA VAL A 191 9.32 -2.22 4.86
C VAL A 191 9.67 -2.54 3.41
N VAL A 192 9.16 -3.67 2.93
CA VAL A 192 9.20 -4.09 1.52
C VAL A 192 7.78 -4.35 1.08
N GLY A 193 7.40 -3.92 -0.12
CA GLY A 193 6.07 -4.21 -0.64
C GLY A 193 5.97 -4.11 -2.15
N HIS A 194 5.01 -4.84 -2.72
CA HIS A 194 4.77 -4.93 -4.15
C HIS A 194 3.39 -4.38 -4.51
N SER A 195 3.28 -3.63 -5.60
CA SER A 195 2.02 -3.11 -6.14
C SER A 195 1.30 -2.19 -5.11
N GLN A 196 0.08 -2.54 -4.64
CA GLN A 196 -0.56 -1.91 -3.48
C GLN A 196 0.38 -1.87 -2.28
N GLY A 197 1.10 -2.97 -2.00
CA GLY A 197 2.10 -3.03 -0.93
C GLY A 197 3.29 -2.10 -1.17
N GLY A 198 3.66 -1.86 -2.41
CA GLY A 198 4.65 -0.85 -2.79
C GLY A 198 4.20 0.57 -2.40
N GLN A 199 2.94 0.92 -2.67
CA GLN A 199 2.34 2.16 -2.20
C GLN A 199 2.31 2.21 -0.67
N ALA A 200 1.89 1.11 -0.02
CA ALA A 200 1.84 1.00 1.43
C ALA A 200 3.24 1.17 2.07
N ALA A 201 4.29 0.63 1.44
CA ALA A 201 5.68 0.80 1.88
C ALA A 201 6.12 2.27 1.81
N LEU A 202 5.77 2.98 0.75
CA LEU A 202 6.02 4.42 0.62
C LEU A 202 5.19 5.24 1.62
N GLY A 203 3.96 4.82 1.89
CA GLY A 203 3.13 5.38 2.97
C GLY A 203 3.75 5.17 4.35
N ALA A 204 4.23 3.96 4.64
CA ALA A 204 4.92 3.66 5.89
C ALA A 204 6.19 4.52 6.06
N ALA A 205 6.93 4.82 4.97
CA ALA A 205 8.05 5.77 5.01
C ALA A 205 7.60 7.18 5.40
N GLN A 206 6.46 7.62 4.90
CA GLN A 206 5.91 8.95 5.17
C GLN A 206 5.38 9.09 6.61
N TYR A 207 4.82 8.02 7.16
CA TYR A 207 4.20 7.99 8.48
C TYR A 207 5.03 7.21 9.53
N ALA A 208 6.30 6.92 9.25
CA ALA A 208 7.16 6.06 10.09
C ALA A 208 7.28 6.54 11.54
N SER A 209 7.25 7.85 11.76
CA SER A 209 7.36 8.45 13.10
C SER A 209 6.22 8.05 14.05
N ARG A 210 5.08 7.56 13.50
CA ARG A 210 3.98 7.02 14.28
C ARG A 210 4.41 5.87 15.17
N ALA A 211 5.21 4.95 14.67
CA ALA A 211 5.66 3.77 15.41
C ALA A 211 6.56 4.10 16.61
N GLN A 212 7.22 5.27 16.64
CA GLN A 212 8.20 5.65 17.64
C GLN A 212 9.35 4.61 17.79
N LEU A 213 9.61 3.87 16.72
CA LEU A 213 10.68 2.89 16.59
C LEU A 213 11.69 3.38 15.53
N ASN A 214 12.83 2.72 15.44
CA ASN A 214 13.94 3.14 14.59
C ASN A 214 13.76 2.68 13.13
N TYR A 215 12.93 3.42 12.37
CA TYR A 215 12.69 3.18 10.96
C TYR A 215 13.96 3.40 10.11
N LYS A 216 14.23 2.48 9.18
CA LYS A 216 15.46 2.46 8.39
C LYS A 216 15.28 2.77 6.91
N GLY A 217 14.14 2.48 6.32
CA GLY A 217 13.89 2.75 4.90
C GLY A 217 12.82 1.86 4.30
N ALA A 218 12.56 2.04 3.00
CA ALA A 218 11.57 1.28 2.24
C ALA A 218 12.15 0.73 0.94
N VAL A 219 11.65 -0.45 0.54
CA VAL A 219 11.78 -1.00 -0.81
C VAL A 219 10.37 -1.16 -1.38
N ALA A 220 10.05 -0.38 -2.40
CA ALA A 220 8.76 -0.36 -3.07
C ALA A 220 8.89 -0.92 -4.49
N ILE A 221 8.14 -1.96 -4.81
CA ILE A 221 8.21 -2.66 -6.09
C ILE A 221 6.91 -2.37 -6.84
N ALA A 222 7.02 -1.81 -8.04
CA ALA A 222 5.89 -1.38 -8.89
C ALA A 222 4.79 -0.65 -8.09
N PRO A 223 5.12 0.42 -7.33
CA PRO A 223 4.19 1.02 -6.39
C PRO A 223 3.01 1.68 -7.08
N ALA A 224 1.78 1.39 -6.64
CA ALA A 224 0.60 2.10 -7.08
C ALA A 224 0.71 3.58 -6.68
N SER A 225 0.58 4.47 -7.67
CA SER A 225 0.65 5.93 -7.46
C SER A 225 -0.06 6.64 -8.60
N SER A 226 -0.40 7.92 -8.43
CA SER A 226 -1.03 8.71 -9.48
C SER A 226 -2.17 7.96 -10.17
N LEU A 227 -3.09 7.38 -9.39
CA LEU A 227 -4.12 6.45 -9.86
C LEU A 227 -4.97 7.01 -11.00
N SER A 228 -5.22 8.33 -11.01
CA SER A 228 -5.92 9.00 -12.11
C SER A 228 -5.17 8.87 -13.45
N MET A 229 -3.82 8.84 -13.43
CA MET A 229 -3.03 8.61 -14.65
C MET A 229 -3.14 7.17 -15.13
N ILE A 230 -3.17 6.19 -14.21
CA ILE A 230 -3.35 4.77 -14.54
C ILE A 230 -4.72 4.56 -15.17
N LEU A 231 -5.78 5.05 -14.53
CA LEU A 231 -7.15 4.90 -15.03
C LEU A 231 -7.33 5.60 -16.40
N SER A 232 -6.92 6.86 -16.51
CA SER A 232 -7.04 7.61 -17.77
C SER A 232 -6.16 7.04 -18.90
N GLY A 233 -4.96 6.59 -18.57
CA GLY A 233 -4.04 5.97 -19.53
C GLY A 233 -4.57 4.65 -20.08
N GLY A 234 -5.10 3.80 -19.21
CA GLY A 234 -5.74 2.54 -19.60
C GLY A 234 -6.99 2.76 -20.47
N GLU A 235 -7.83 3.75 -20.15
CA GLU A 235 -8.97 4.13 -21.01
C GLU A 235 -8.51 4.59 -22.41
N GLN A 236 -7.46 5.41 -22.49
CA GLN A 236 -6.90 5.85 -23.76
C GLN A 236 -6.30 4.67 -24.56
N GLN A 237 -5.60 3.75 -23.90
CA GLN A 237 -5.06 2.55 -24.52
C GLN A 237 -6.20 1.66 -25.06
N ALA A 238 -7.23 1.40 -24.27
CA ALA A 238 -8.37 0.60 -24.67
C ALA A 238 -9.16 1.26 -25.83
N ALA A 239 -9.23 2.59 -25.88
CA ALA A 239 -9.92 3.30 -26.95
C ALA A 239 -9.33 3.02 -28.35
N VAL A 240 -8.00 2.85 -28.43
CA VAL A 240 -7.28 2.61 -29.70
C VAL A 240 -6.97 1.12 -29.95
N GLU A 241 -7.20 0.24 -28.98
CA GLU A 241 -6.97 -1.21 -29.13
C GLU A 241 -8.02 -1.83 -30.06
N PRO A 242 -7.64 -2.36 -31.24
CA PRO A 242 -8.57 -2.97 -32.17
C PRO A 242 -8.97 -4.40 -31.79
N ASP A 243 -8.11 -5.13 -31.08
CA ASP A 243 -8.39 -6.50 -30.64
C ASP A 243 -9.32 -6.47 -29.41
N LEU A 244 -10.47 -7.12 -29.55
CA LEU A 244 -11.52 -7.08 -28.54
C LEU A 244 -11.12 -7.80 -27.25
N SER A 245 -10.38 -8.89 -27.34
CA SER A 245 -9.90 -9.63 -26.17
C SER A 245 -8.87 -8.80 -25.39
N LYS A 246 -7.91 -8.19 -26.09
CA LYS A 246 -6.93 -7.28 -25.47
C LYS A 246 -7.58 -6.05 -24.88
N LYS A 247 -8.63 -5.52 -25.53
CA LYS A 247 -9.42 -4.41 -24.97
C LYS A 247 -10.07 -4.81 -23.66
N ILE A 248 -10.61 -6.01 -23.54
CA ILE A 248 -11.19 -6.54 -22.29
C ILE A 248 -10.10 -6.74 -21.24
N GLU A 249 -8.93 -7.27 -21.62
CA GLU A 249 -7.78 -7.43 -20.72
C GLU A 249 -7.29 -6.10 -20.13
N ILE A 250 -7.49 -4.98 -20.82
CA ILE A 250 -7.20 -3.64 -20.31
C ILE A 250 -8.34 -3.13 -19.42
N LEU A 251 -9.60 -3.25 -19.88
CA LEU A 251 -10.74 -2.61 -19.25
C LEU A 251 -11.22 -3.31 -17.96
N ALA A 252 -11.17 -4.65 -17.94
CA ALA A 252 -11.64 -5.41 -16.78
C ALA A 252 -10.83 -5.13 -15.49
N PRO A 253 -9.49 -5.07 -15.51
CA PRO A 253 -8.70 -4.61 -14.36
C PRO A 253 -9.02 -3.17 -13.93
N LEU A 254 -9.23 -2.24 -14.87
CA LEU A 254 -9.58 -0.85 -14.54
C LEU A 254 -10.92 -0.78 -13.78
N ASP A 255 -11.94 -1.51 -14.26
CA ASP A 255 -13.23 -1.57 -13.59
C ASP A 255 -13.14 -2.27 -12.24
N THR A 256 -12.32 -3.31 -12.14
CA THR A 256 -12.03 -4.01 -10.87
C THR A 256 -11.41 -3.07 -9.84
N PHE A 257 -10.34 -2.36 -10.18
CA PHE A 257 -9.71 -1.42 -9.27
C PHE A 257 -10.64 -0.26 -8.90
N THR A 258 -11.42 0.24 -9.86
CA THR A 258 -12.42 1.28 -9.60
C THR A 258 -13.50 0.80 -8.62
N ALA A 259 -13.94 -0.46 -8.74
CA ALA A 259 -14.91 -1.06 -7.82
C ALA A 259 -14.30 -1.25 -6.41
N LEU A 260 -13.07 -1.74 -6.31
CA LEU A 260 -12.36 -1.87 -5.03
C LEU A 260 -12.12 -0.51 -4.36
N ILE A 261 -11.76 0.54 -5.12
CA ILE A 261 -11.64 1.91 -4.60
C ILE A 261 -12.99 2.39 -4.08
N THR A 262 -14.06 2.20 -4.85
CA THR A 262 -15.42 2.61 -4.44
C THR A 262 -15.83 1.90 -3.15
N ALA A 263 -15.63 0.59 -3.08
CA ALA A 263 -15.93 -0.22 -1.88
C ALA A 263 -15.11 0.25 -0.67
N GLY A 264 -13.81 0.44 -0.83
CA GLY A 264 -12.92 0.91 0.25
C GLY A 264 -13.28 2.30 0.77
N LEU A 265 -13.68 3.21 -0.11
CA LEU A 265 -14.15 4.54 0.27
C LEU A 265 -15.44 4.51 1.08
N ARG A 266 -16.29 3.51 0.92
CA ARG A 266 -17.52 3.35 1.71
C ARG A 266 -17.25 3.11 3.20
N ASN A 267 -16.05 2.72 3.58
CA ASN A 267 -15.64 2.68 5.00
C ASN A 267 -15.73 4.09 5.63
N SER A 268 -15.19 5.11 4.99
CA SER A 268 -15.24 6.50 5.48
C SER A 268 -16.42 7.32 4.94
N HIS A 269 -16.98 6.91 3.79
CA HIS A 269 -18.09 7.57 3.09
C HIS A 269 -19.25 6.61 2.82
N PRO A 270 -19.97 6.16 3.86
CA PRO A 270 -20.98 5.08 3.71
C PRO A 270 -22.18 5.46 2.82
N THR A 271 -22.34 6.72 2.47
CA THR A 271 -23.39 7.20 1.56
C THR A 271 -23.01 7.10 0.10
N LEU A 272 -21.74 6.92 -0.24
CA LEU A 272 -21.27 6.75 -1.63
C LEU A 272 -21.95 5.53 -2.27
N GLN A 273 -22.60 5.72 -3.42
CA GLN A 273 -23.30 4.65 -4.14
C GLN A 273 -22.48 4.21 -5.36
N TYR A 274 -22.50 2.90 -5.64
CA TYR A 274 -21.83 2.38 -6.85
C TYR A 274 -22.41 2.96 -8.13
N SER A 275 -23.69 3.31 -8.16
CA SER A 275 -24.36 3.97 -9.30
C SER A 275 -23.87 5.41 -9.61
N GLU A 276 -23.15 6.04 -8.68
CA GLU A 276 -22.49 7.34 -8.93
C GLU A 276 -21.19 7.16 -9.73
N VAL A 277 -20.58 5.95 -9.65
CA VAL A 277 -19.30 5.59 -10.28
C VAL A 277 -19.51 4.70 -11.52
N PHE A 278 -20.48 3.80 -11.49
CA PHE A 278 -20.77 2.84 -12.56
C PHE A 278 -22.19 3.01 -13.10
N LYS A 279 -22.36 2.69 -14.38
CA LYS A 279 -23.69 2.62 -15.02
C LYS A 279 -24.37 1.29 -14.70
N ASN A 280 -25.69 1.30 -14.60
CA ASN A 280 -26.46 0.07 -14.46
C ASN A 280 -26.41 -0.76 -15.77
N PRO A 281 -26.21 -2.10 -15.69
CA PRO A 281 -26.18 -2.94 -14.50
C PRO A 281 -24.78 -3.16 -13.90
N THR A 282 -23.74 -2.52 -14.40
CA THR A 282 -22.35 -2.72 -13.94
C THR A 282 -22.13 -2.22 -12.50
N ASP A 283 -22.96 -1.27 -12.03
CA ASP A 283 -22.99 -0.84 -10.63
C ASP A 283 -23.32 -1.99 -9.66
N LEU A 284 -24.20 -2.91 -10.08
CA LEU A 284 -24.52 -4.10 -9.29
C LEU A 284 -23.34 -5.09 -9.22
N LEU A 285 -22.62 -5.25 -10.33
CA LEU A 285 -21.41 -6.07 -10.36
C LEU A 285 -20.28 -5.42 -9.53
N ALA A 286 -20.14 -4.10 -9.61
CA ALA A 286 -19.14 -3.38 -8.84
C ALA A 286 -19.37 -3.51 -7.32
N ALA A 287 -20.63 -3.63 -6.87
CA ALA A 287 -20.98 -3.87 -5.47
C ALA A 287 -20.50 -5.25 -4.96
N GLU A 288 -20.27 -6.23 -5.83
CA GLU A 288 -19.70 -7.52 -5.45
C GLU A 288 -18.25 -7.39 -4.93
N ALA A 289 -17.60 -6.23 -5.11
CA ALA A 289 -16.32 -5.94 -4.48
C ALA A 289 -16.34 -6.08 -2.95
N GLU A 290 -17.51 -5.92 -2.32
CA GLU A 290 -17.68 -6.10 -0.87
C GLU A 290 -17.65 -7.57 -0.42
N SER A 291 -17.62 -8.53 -1.37
CA SER A 291 -17.66 -9.97 -1.09
C SER A 291 -16.67 -10.79 -1.92
N LEU A 292 -16.33 -10.35 -3.14
CA LEU A 292 -15.39 -11.03 -4.03
C LEU A 292 -13.96 -10.51 -3.87
N CYS A 293 -13.00 -11.42 -3.89
CA CYS A 293 -11.61 -11.04 -3.94
C CYS A 293 -11.20 -10.57 -5.35
N ASN A 294 -10.10 -9.85 -5.44
CA ASN A 294 -9.64 -9.19 -6.66
C ASN A 294 -9.69 -10.07 -7.92
N ALA A 295 -9.20 -11.32 -7.82
CA ALA A 295 -9.15 -12.21 -8.98
C ALA A 295 -10.56 -12.61 -9.47
N ASP A 296 -11.46 -12.95 -8.55
CA ASP A 296 -12.82 -13.35 -8.88
C ASP A 296 -13.65 -12.17 -9.39
N LEU A 297 -13.48 -11.00 -8.78
CA LEU A 297 -14.11 -9.76 -9.24
C LEU A 297 -13.65 -9.39 -10.65
N GLY A 298 -12.34 -9.47 -10.91
CA GLY A 298 -11.77 -9.24 -12.24
C GLY A 298 -12.28 -10.21 -13.29
N ALA A 299 -12.38 -11.49 -12.93
CA ALA A 299 -12.96 -12.52 -13.81
C ALA A 299 -14.45 -12.23 -14.09
N ALA A 300 -15.20 -11.75 -13.12
CA ALA A 300 -16.60 -11.37 -13.29
C ALA A 300 -16.76 -10.18 -14.25
N PHE A 301 -15.97 -9.10 -14.09
CA PHE A 301 -15.98 -7.96 -15.03
C PHE A 301 -15.60 -8.39 -16.45
N GLY A 302 -14.50 -9.15 -16.59
CA GLY A 302 -14.06 -9.66 -17.91
C GLY A 302 -15.08 -10.58 -18.55
N GLY A 303 -15.73 -11.44 -17.75
CA GLY A 303 -16.79 -12.35 -18.21
C GLY A 303 -18.02 -11.60 -18.74
N GLU A 304 -18.50 -10.57 -18.05
CA GLU A 304 -19.65 -9.77 -18.52
C GLU A 304 -19.30 -8.95 -19.77
N MET A 305 -18.10 -8.37 -19.86
CA MET A 305 -17.61 -7.70 -21.06
C MET A 305 -17.54 -8.67 -22.23
N MET A 306 -17.05 -9.91 -22.02
CA MET A 306 -16.94 -10.93 -23.06
C MET A 306 -18.32 -11.38 -23.57
N LYS A 307 -19.28 -11.61 -22.67
CA LYS A 307 -20.68 -11.94 -23.05
C LYS A 307 -21.32 -10.84 -23.89
N TYR A 308 -21.11 -9.58 -23.49
CA TYR A 308 -21.60 -8.42 -24.25
C TYR A 308 -20.95 -8.36 -25.63
N ALA A 309 -19.63 -8.53 -25.69
CA ALA A 309 -18.87 -8.52 -26.92
C ALA A 309 -19.28 -9.65 -27.89
N GLN A 310 -19.57 -10.84 -27.39
CA GLN A 310 -20.10 -11.96 -28.20
C GLN A 310 -21.47 -11.64 -28.78
N THR A 311 -22.31 -10.89 -28.05
CA THR A 311 -23.67 -10.54 -28.49
C THR A 311 -23.69 -9.40 -29.52
N TYR A 312 -22.85 -8.37 -29.32
CA TYR A 312 -22.91 -7.12 -30.06
C TYR A 312 -21.71 -6.85 -30.97
N GLY A 313 -20.69 -7.72 -30.93
CA GLY A 313 -19.47 -7.59 -31.73
C GLY A 313 -18.51 -6.48 -31.31
N ASN A 314 -18.82 -5.73 -30.25
CA ASN A 314 -18.01 -4.63 -29.73
C ASN A 314 -18.40 -4.28 -28.29
N LEU A 315 -17.68 -3.33 -27.67
CA LEU A 315 -17.95 -2.82 -26.32
C LEU A 315 -18.41 -1.33 -26.30
N ALA A 316 -18.73 -0.74 -27.46
CA ALA A 316 -18.98 0.70 -27.55
C ALA A 316 -20.13 1.19 -26.66
N ALA A 317 -21.17 0.40 -26.47
CA ALA A 317 -22.31 0.70 -25.62
C ALA A 317 -22.37 -0.14 -24.35
N TYR A 318 -21.32 -0.87 -24.02
CA TYR A 318 -21.23 -1.59 -22.76
C TYR A 318 -21.25 -0.59 -21.59
N PRO A 319 -22.17 -0.73 -20.62
CA PRO A 319 -22.35 0.24 -19.55
C PRO A 319 -21.26 0.06 -18.48
N ARG A 320 -20.10 0.70 -18.65
CA ARG A 320 -18.99 0.72 -17.70
C ARG A 320 -19.18 1.85 -16.68
N THR A 321 -18.12 2.58 -16.42
CA THR A 321 -18.13 3.71 -15.49
C THR A 321 -18.96 4.89 -16.01
N GLN A 322 -19.43 5.74 -15.08
CA GLN A 322 -20.04 7.03 -15.40
C GLN A 322 -19.01 7.95 -16.07
N THR A 323 -19.51 8.84 -16.96
CA THR A 323 -18.64 9.83 -17.57
C THR A 323 -18.12 10.78 -16.48
N ASP A 324 -16.82 11.08 -16.53
CA ASP A 324 -16.15 12.05 -15.64
C ASP A 324 -16.27 11.75 -14.12
N PHE A 325 -16.59 10.50 -13.70
CA PHE A 325 -16.74 10.12 -12.29
C PHE A 325 -15.52 10.52 -11.43
N MET A 326 -14.32 10.48 -11.99
CA MET A 326 -13.06 10.86 -11.30
C MET A 326 -13.02 12.35 -10.91
N THR A 327 -13.89 13.18 -11.49
CA THR A 327 -13.92 14.63 -11.24
C THR A 327 -15.26 15.13 -10.71
N THR A 328 -16.32 14.36 -10.93
CA THR A 328 -17.70 14.73 -10.56
C THR A 328 -18.15 14.13 -9.25
N VAL A 329 -17.55 12.99 -8.82
CA VAL A 329 -17.81 12.38 -7.52
C VAL A 329 -16.73 12.89 -6.55
N PRO A 330 -17.10 13.74 -5.56
CA PRO A 330 -16.13 14.43 -4.71
C PRO A 330 -15.21 13.47 -3.96
N GLU A 331 -15.74 12.40 -3.40
CA GLU A 331 -15.00 11.39 -2.63
C GLU A 331 -13.94 10.68 -3.48
N ILE A 332 -14.29 10.31 -4.71
CA ILE A 332 -13.34 9.74 -5.67
C ILE A 332 -12.26 10.75 -6.06
N LYS A 333 -12.65 12.00 -6.33
CA LYS A 333 -11.70 13.05 -6.70
C LYS A 333 -10.68 13.32 -5.59
N ASP A 334 -11.14 13.48 -4.35
CA ASP A 334 -10.28 13.76 -3.21
C ASP A 334 -9.36 12.59 -2.93
N PHE A 335 -9.88 11.37 -3.02
CA PHE A 335 -9.08 10.15 -2.93
C PHE A 335 -7.97 10.09 -3.99
N LEU A 336 -8.32 10.24 -5.26
CA LEU A 336 -7.37 10.16 -6.38
C LEU A 336 -6.31 11.27 -6.36
N THR A 337 -6.61 12.43 -5.79
CA THR A 337 -5.71 13.59 -5.81
C THR A 337 -4.90 13.77 -4.51
N GLN A 338 -5.35 13.21 -3.39
CA GLN A 338 -4.76 13.45 -2.07
C GLN A 338 -4.51 12.16 -1.29
N GLU A 339 -5.57 11.37 -1.02
CA GLU A 339 -5.50 10.30 -0.03
C GLU A 339 -4.70 9.08 -0.49
N SER A 340 -4.61 8.87 -1.80
CA SER A 340 -3.87 7.75 -2.41
C SER A 340 -2.44 8.10 -2.83
N GLN A 341 -1.98 9.36 -2.67
CA GLN A 341 -0.70 9.82 -3.21
C GLN A 341 0.47 9.58 -2.25
N PRO A 342 1.44 8.69 -2.57
CA PRO A 342 2.64 8.52 -1.76
C PRO A 342 3.70 9.58 -2.07
N LEU A 343 4.65 9.73 -1.16
CA LEU A 343 5.82 10.62 -1.28
C LEU A 343 5.47 12.10 -1.52
N THR A 344 4.39 12.56 -0.90
CA THR A 344 3.98 13.97 -0.95
C THR A 344 4.82 14.89 -0.05
N VAL A 345 5.69 14.29 0.78
CA VAL A 345 6.64 14.98 1.65
C VAL A 345 8.05 14.42 1.45
N LYS A 346 9.06 15.18 1.85
CA LYS A 346 10.46 14.71 1.81
C LYS A 346 10.66 13.54 2.78
N ILE A 347 11.21 12.43 2.28
CA ILE A 347 11.67 11.30 3.08
C ILE A 347 13.19 11.38 3.23
N SER A 348 13.67 11.29 4.48
CA SER A 348 15.11 11.38 4.81
C SER A 348 15.81 10.02 4.86
N THR A 349 15.07 8.93 5.08
CA THR A 349 15.58 7.56 5.05
C THR A 349 15.71 7.04 3.63
N PRO A 350 16.54 6.00 3.38
CA PRO A 350 16.66 5.39 2.05
C PRO A 350 15.32 4.90 1.50
N VAL A 351 15.07 5.16 0.21
CA VAL A 351 13.92 4.66 -0.54
C VAL A 351 14.43 4.01 -1.82
N PHE A 352 14.12 2.73 -2.00
CA PHE A 352 14.38 1.98 -3.22
C PHE A 352 13.05 1.78 -3.95
N ILE A 353 13.05 2.01 -5.26
CA ILE A 353 11.87 1.77 -6.11
C ILE A 353 12.30 0.92 -7.29
N TYR A 354 11.60 -0.20 -7.50
CA TYR A 354 11.76 -1.09 -8.64
C TYR A 354 10.58 -0.92 -9.59
N GLN A 355 10.86 -0.83 -10.91
CA GLN A 355 9.79 -0.69 -11.91
C GLN A 355 10.17 -1.34 -13.24
N GLY A 356 9.30 -2.21 -13.73
CA GLY A 356 9.41 -2.81 -15.04
C GLY A 356 8.92 -1.90 -16.18
N SER A 357 9.57 -1.96 -17.33
CA SER A 357 9.15 -1.19 -18.51
C SER A 357 8.02 -1.86 -19.30
N ALA A 358 7.78 -3.15 -19.09
CA ALA A 358 6.69 -3.90 -19.69
C ALA A 358 5.49 -4.10 -18.76
N ASP A 359 5.45 -3.38 -17.63
CA ASP A 359 4.36 -3.46 -16.63
C ASP A 359 3.06 -2.84 -17.19
N PRO A 360 2.01 -3.66 -17.44
CA PRO A 360 0.74 -3.16 -17.95
C PRO A 360 -0.19 -2.65 -16.85
N THR A 361 0.08 -3.01 -15.58
CA THR A 361 -0.76 -2.65 -14.42
C THR A 361 -0.36 -1.29 -13.87
N ILE A 362 0.93 -1.09 -13.63
CA ILE A 362 1.53 0.19 -13.23
C ILE A 362 2.49 0.62 -14.33
N PRO A 363 2.03 1.38 -15.33
CA PRO A 363 2.89 1.82 -16.41
C PRO A 363 4.12 2.58 -15.90
N LYS A 364 5.31 2.26 -16.44
CA LYS A 364 6.58 2.86 -15.99
C LYS A 364 6.54 4.37 -15.91
N GLN A 365 5.84 5.03 -16.85
CA GLN A 365 5.70 6.49 -16.88
C GLN A 365 5.06 7.07 -15.61
N VAL A 366 4.16 6.30 -14.97
CA VAL A 366 3.52 6.70 -13.70
C VAL A 366 4.54 6.70 -12.58
N THR A 367 5.36 5.66 -12.49
CA THR A 367 6.44 5.58 -11.49
C THR A 367 7.56 6.59 -11.79
N ASP A 368 7.90 6.84 -13.07
CA ASP A 368 8.84 7.90 -13.46
C ASP A 368 8.39 9.26 -12.93
N PHE A 369 7.10 9.58 -13.07
CA PHE A 369 6.50 10.81 -12.55
C PHE A 369 6.58 10.88 -11.01
N LEU A 370 6.26 9.79 -10.31
CA LEU A 370 6.40 9.70 -8.85
C LEU A 370 7.85 9.97 -8.41
N VAL A 371 8.80 9.28 -9.03
CA VAL A 371 10.24 9.41 -8.70
C VAL A 371 10.72 10.83 -8.96
N GLN A 372 10.34 11.43 -10.09
CA GLN A 372 10.71 12.80 -10.42
C GLN A 372 10.15 13.79 -9.40
N SER A 373 8.86 13.68 -9.05
CA SER A 373 8.18 14.55 -8.09
C SER A 373 8.82 14.46 -6.70
N ALA A 374 9.08 13.25 -6.22
CA ALA A 374 9.70 13.04 -4.92
C ALA A 374 11.16 13.54 -4.85
N ARG A 375 11.94 13.38 -5.93
CA ARG A 375 13.29 13.95 -6.03
C ARG A 375 13.27 15.47 -6.01
N GLN A 376 12.30 16.12 -6.65
CA GLN A 376 12.14 17.58 -6.59
C GLN A 376 11.85 18.08 -5.17
N GLN A 377 11.20 17.26 -4.34
CA GLN A 377 10.98 17.54 -2.91
C GLN A 377 12.22 17.24 -2.04
N GLY A 378 13.29 16.69 -2.62
CA GLY A 378 14.53 16.37 -1.93
C GLY A 378 14.61 14.97 -1.33
N THR A 379 13.68 14.06 -1.67
CA THR A 379 13.78 12.63 -1.34
C THR A 379 14.85 11.97 -2.22
N ARG A 380 15.75 11.19 -1.60
CA ARG A 380 16.73 10.38 -2.32
C ARG A 380 16.13 9.03 -2.65
N ILE A 381 16.00 8.74 -3.95
CA ILE A 381 15.44 7.48 -4.43
C ILE A 381 16.48 6.72 -5.24
N HIS A 382 16.72 5.47 -4.85
CA HIS A 382 17.39 4.47 -5.68
C HIS A 382 16.34 3.86 -6.60
N TYR A 383 16.40 4.24 -7.88
CA TYR A 383 15.41 3.81 -8.87
C TYR A 383 16.02 2.74 -9.77
N VAL A 384 15.51 1.52 -9.64
CA VAL A 384 15.96 0.34 -10.37
C VAL A 384 14.95 0.02 -11.47
N THR A 385 15.44 -0.11 -12.69
CA THR A 385 14.61 -0.42 -13.86
C THR A 385 15.34 -1.40 -14.77
N ASP A 386 14.59 -2.05 -15.64
CA ASP A 386 15.09 -2.97 -16.67
C ASP A 386 15.58 -2.27 -17.94
N GLN A 387 15.92 -0.97 -17.87
CA GLN A 387 16.16 -0.13 -19.03
C GLN A 387 17.27 -0.69 -19.96
N ASP A 388 18.29 -1.30 -19.36
CA ASP A 388 19.44 -1.88 -20.06
C ASP A 388 19.25 -3.36 -20.45
N LEU A 389 18.14 -3.99 -20.09
CA LEU A 389 17.85 -5.38 -20.47
C LEU A 389 17.33 -5.47 -21.91
N PRO A 390 17.54 -6.60 -22.62
CA PRO A 390 16.89 -6.89 -23.89
C PRO A 390 15.36 -6.86 -23.81
N ILE A 391 14.69 -6.67 -24.96
CA ILE A 391 13.22 -6.50 -25.02
C ILE A 391 12.44 -7.71 -24.50
N ASP A 392 12.98 -8.91 -24.69
CA ASP A 392 12.42 -10.19 -24.23
C ASP A 392 12.70 -10.48 -22.74
N GLN A 393 13.47 -9.63 -22.07
CA GLN A 393 13.82 -9.72 -20.65
C GLN A 393 13.27 -8.52 -19.85
N LYS A 394 12.39 -7.71 -20.47
CA LYS A 394 11.75 -6.59 -19.77
C LYS A 394 10.80 -7.12 -18.71
N TRP A 395 10.80 -6.45 -17.56
CA TRP A 395 9.96 -6.83 -16.44
C TRP A 395 8.52 -6.36 -16.63
N ASP A 396 7.59 -7.27 -16.45
CA ASP A 396 6.18 -6.98 -16.25
C ASP A 396 5.88 -6.73 -14.74
N HIS A 397 4.58 -6.63 -14.39
CA HIS A 397 4.15 -6.36 -13.02
C HIS A 397 4.57 -7.43 -12.01
N GLY A 398 4.62 -8.68 -12.42
CA GLY A 398 5.02 -9.81 -11.57
C GLY A 398 6.52 -10.04 -11.56
N SER A 399 7.13 -10.05 -12.76
CA SER A 399 8.57 -10.38 -12.91
C SER A 399 9.47 -9.30 -12.29
N VAL A 400 9.07 -8.02 -12.25
CA VAL A 400 9.83 -6.99 -11.53
C VAL A 400 10.03 -7.32 -10.05
N TYR A 401 9.14 -8.10 -9.45
CA TYR A 401 9.26 -8.59 -8.09
C TYR A 401 10.02 -9.92 -8.03
N VAL A 402 9.56 -10.91 -8.78
CA VAL A 402 10.07 -12.29 -8.66
C VAL A 402 11.52 -12.41 -9.12
N ASP A 403 11.89 -11.76 -10.21
CA ASP A 403 13.24 -11.83 -10.78
C ASP A 403 14.28 -11.04 -9.98
N ASN A 404 13.84 -10.17 -9.07
CA ASN A 404 14.73 -9.30 -8.29
C ASN A 404 14.77 -9.64 -6.79
N TRP A 405 14.34 -10.81 -6.37
CA TRP A 405 14.31 -11.15 -4.94
C TRP A 405 15.67 -11.04 -4.26
N ASP A 406 16.75 -11.45 -4.92
CA ASP A 406 18.09 -11.42 -4.35
C ASP A 406 18.61 -9.99 -4.20
N GLU A 407 18.34 -9.12 -5.17
CA GLU A 407 18.67 -7.69 -5.15
C GLU A 407 17.84 -6.95 -4.11
N ILE A 408 16.54 -7.25 -4.00
CA ILE A 408 15.65 -6.67 -2.98
C ILE A 408 16.13 -7.04 -1.57
N VAL A 409 16.52 -8.30 -1.34
CA VAL A 409 17.11 -8.73 -0.06
C VAL A 409 18.44 -8.04 0.21
N ALA A 410 19.29 -7.86 -0.82
CA ALA A 410 20.55 -7.12 -0.69
C ALA A 410 20.30 -5.64 -0.33
N ASP A 411 19.29 -5.01 -0.90
CA ASP A 411 18.88 -3.64 -0.54
C ASP A 411 18.37 -3.55 0.90
N VAL A 412 17.55 -4.49 1.34
CA VAL A 412 17.14 -4.59 2.76
C VAL A 412 18.36 -4.70 3.67
N LYS A 413 19.34 -5.53 3.33
CA LYS A 413 20.59 -5.66 4.10
C LYS A 413 21.42 -4.37 4.09
N SER A 414 21.42 -3.62 3.00
CA SER A 414 22.10 -2.32 2.92
C SER A 414 21.45 -1.26 3.81
N ILE A 415 20.11 -1.29 3.92
CA ILE A 415 19.31 -0.39 4.76
C ILE A 415 19.47 -0.77 6.24
N MET A 416 19.42 -2.06 6.54
CA MET A 416 19.34 -2.59 7.89
C MET A 416 20.15 -3.89 8.03
N PRO A 417 21.49 -3.82 8.16
CA PRO A 417 22.33 -5.01 8.29
C PRO A 417 21.94 -5.87 9.51
N THR A 418 21.90 -7.18 9.34
CA THR A 418 21.87 -8.16 10.42
C THR A 418 23.25 -8.31 11.04
N GLN A 419 23.33 -8.49 12.36
CA GLN A 419 24.62 -8.64 13.09
C GLN A 419 25.19 -10.04 12.95
#